data_ec8922a5e43ba3db9605a31f912057d4
#
_entry.id   ec8922a5e43ba3db9605a31f912057d4
#
_cell.length_a   1.000
_cell.length_b   1.000
_cell.length_c   1.000
_cell.angle_alpha   90.00
_cell.angle_beta   90.00
_cell.angle_gamma   90.00
#
_symmetry.space_group_name_H-M   'P 1'
#
loop_
_entity.id
_entity.type
_entity.pdbx_description
1 polymer ?
#
loop_
_entity_poly.entity_id
_entity_poly.type
_entity_poly.pdbx_seq_one_letter_code
_entity_poly.pdbx_strand_id
1 'polypeptide(L)'
;HDLGCYGAQNVRTPHIDQLAAEGLRFTNAFATNPACAPSRSAFFVGMYQTSTDTHPMRSHRNDDFRLPEGVRPVTHRLRDAGYYCANLKTLDGREVGTGKLDLNFVNESPIYEAGSDDWSSLPRDRPFFAVVNALESEYDIYDRQSWKHPRVEWVGEREHEKIATPENVTPPPYYPDRPLVREEWARYLNSVSGMDKRFGIVLENL
;
A
#
# COMPACT_ATOMS: atom_id res chain seq x y z
N HIS A 1 -6.51 2.55 -12.44
CA HIS A 1 -6.29 3.06 -13.80
C HIS A 1 -5.08 4.01 -13.89
N ASP A 2 -4.46 4.39 -12.77
CA ASP A 2 -3.49 5.48 -12.70
C ASP A 2 -2.04 4.98 -12.75
N LEU A 3 -1.79 3.90 -13.53
CA LEU A 3 -0.48 3.33 -13.85
C LEU A 3 -0.28 3.33 -15.36
N GLY A 4 0.96 3.45 -15.83
CA GLY A 4 1.30 3.45 -17.25
C GLY A 4 0.80 2.21 -17.99
N CYS A 5 0.94 1.03 -17.41
CA CYS A 5 0.48 -0.24 -17.97
C CYS A 5 -1.05 -0.33 -18.15
N TYR A 6 -1.82 0.57 -17.53
CA TYR A 6 -3.27 0.74 -17.75
C TYR A 6 -3.61 1.95 -18.62
N GLY A 7 -2.62 2.60 -19.22
CA GLY A 7 -2.80 3.72 -20.13
C GLY A 7 -2.92 5.09 -19.49
N ALA A 8 -2.53 5.23 -18.21
CA ALA A 8 -2.53 6.52 -17.52
C ALA A 8 -1.55 7.49 -18.19
N GLN A 9 -2.00 8.75 -18.32
CA GLN A 9 -1.21 9.84 -18.88
C GLN A 9 -0.62 10.68 -17.72
N ASN A 10 0.51 11.34 -17.98
CA ASN A 10 1.15 12.21 -16.99
C ASN A 10 1.53 11.51 -15.67
N VAL A 11 1.79 10.21 -15.74
CA VAL A 11 2.32 9.38 -14.68
C VAL A 11 3.49 8.56 -15.22
N ARG A 12 4.46 8.28 -14.40
CA ARG A 12 5.62 7.48 -14.80
C ARG A 12 5.83 6.32 -13.82
N THR A 13 5.54 5.10 -14.31
CA THR A 13 5.57 3.88 -13.53
C THR A 13 6.36 2.74 -14.21
N PRO A 14 7.65 2.98 -14.61
CA PRO A 14 8.40 2.03 -15.43
C PRO A 14 8.62 0.68 -14.75
N HIS A 15 8.80 0.64 -13.45
CA HIS A 15 9.04 -0.61 -12.71
C HIS A 15 7.77 -1.48 -12.64
N ILE A 16 6.63 -0.87 -12.33
CA ILE A 16 5.34 -1.57 -12.32
C ILE A 16 4.93 -1.96 -13.75
N ASP A 17 5.21 -1.11 -14.75
CA ASP A 17 4.93 -1.38 -16.15
C ASP A 17 5.74 -2.56 -16.66
N GLN A 18 7.02 -2.67 -16.26
CA GLN A 18 7.87 -3.81 -16.55
C GLN A 18 7.32 -5.09 -15.91
N LEU A 19 6.97 -5.05 -14.62
CA LEU A 19 6.36 -6.19 -13.95
C LEU A 19 5.06 -6.64 -14.64
N ALA A 20 4.25 -5.69 -15.10
CA ALA A 20 3.02 -5.98 -15.84
C ALA A 20 3.28 -6.61 -17.22
N ALA A 21 4.41 -6.28 -17.87
CA ALA A 21 4.82 -6.86 -19.15
C ALA A 21 5.38 -8.27 -19.00
N GLU A 22 6.06 -8.55 -17.89
CA GLU A 22 6.68 -9.85 -17.58
C GLU A 22 5.73 -10.82 -16.88
N GLY A 23 4.68 -10.28 -16.24
CA GLY A 23 3.76 -11.04 -15.41
C GLY A 23 2.32 -11.09 -15.93
N LEU A 24 1.39 -11.22 -15.00
CA LEU A 24 -0.04 -11.23 -15.28
C LEU A 24 -0.69 -9.90 -14.84
N ARG A 25 -1.25 -9.16 -15.79
CA ARG A 25 -2.00 -7.94 -15.55
C ARG A 25 -3.50 -8.21 -15.52
N PHE A 26 -4.13 -7.93 -14.37
CA PHE A 26 -5.57 -8.06 -14.19
C PHE A 26 -6.29 -6.82 -14.73
N THR A 27 -7.25 -7.00 -15.63
CA THR A 27 -8.07 -5.91 -16.17
C THR A 27 -9.28 -5.57 -15.29
N ASN A 28 -9.68 -6.50 -14.42
CA ASN A 28 -10.81 -6.37 -13.51
C ASN A 28 -10.40 -6.87 -12.11
N ALA A 29 -9.79 -5.97 -11.34
CA ALA A 29 -9.44 -6.20 -9.94
C ALA A 29 -10.08 -5.12 -9.07
N PHE A 30 -10.81 -5.52 -8.03
CA PHE A 30 -11.58 -4.61 -7.18
C PHE A 30 -11.18 -4.78 -5.72
N ALA A 31 -10.91 -3.66 -5.04
CA ALA A 31 -10.82 -3.65 -3.59
C ALA A 31 -12.23 -3.83 -3.00
N THR A 32 -12.33 -4.56 -1.91
CA THR A 32 -13.62 -4.84 -1.26
C THR A 32 -14.16 -3.66 -0.46
N ASN A 33 -13.32 -2.66 -0.18
CA ASN A 33 -13.66 -1.46 0.57
C ASN A 33 -12.69 -0.32 0.21
N PRO A 34 -13.14 0.94 0.12
CA PRO A 34 -12.26 2.09 -0.16
C PRO A 34 -11.43 2.55 1.05
N ALA A 35 -11.76 2.10 2.27
CA ALA A 35 -11.02 2.45 3.48
C ALA A 35 -9.94 1.40 3.82
N CYS A 36 -8.80 1.87 4.37
CA CYS A 36 -7.61 1.08 4.63
C CYS A 36 -7.87 -0.15 5.53
N ALA A 37 -8.28 0.03 6.77
CA ALA A 37 -8.40 -1.05 7.73
C ALA A 37 -9.45 -2.13 7.36
N PRO A 38 -10.65 -1.79 6.87
CA PRO A 38 -11.59 -2.79 6.36
C PRO A 38 -11.05 -3.57 5.16
N SER A 39 -10.45 -2.88 4.17
CA SER A 39 -9.86 -3.52 2.99
C SER A 39 -8.69 -4.45 3.35
N ARG A 40 -7.82 -3.98 4.24
CA ARG A 40 -6.68 -4.78 4.74
C ARG A 40 -7.16 -6.00 5.51
N SER A 41 -8.17 -5.84 6.36
CA SER A 41 -8.76 -6.95 7.11
C SER A 41 -9.32 -8.02 6.17
N ALA A 42 -10.07 -7.63 5.13
CA ALA A 42 -10.56 -8.55 4.11
C ALA A 42 -9.43 -9.25 3.36
N PHE A 43 -8.38 -8.52 2.96
CA PHE A 43 -7.19 -9.10 2.32
C PHE A 43 -6.50 -10.14 3.20
N PHE A 44 -6.29 -9.82 4.49
CA PHE A 44 -5.58 -10.72 5.40
C PHE A 44 -6.36 -11.99 5.74
N VAL A 45 -7.70 -11.95 5.75
CA VAL A 45 -8.53 -13.14 6.07
C VAL A 45 -9.07 -13.87 4.83
N GLY A 46 -8.96 -13.26 3.65
CA GLY A 46 -9.48 -13.82 2.40
C GLY A 46 -11.02 -13.88 2.35
N MET A 47 -11.71 -13.01 3.11
CA MET A 47 -13.17 -12.94 3.20
C MET A 47 -13.63 -11.49 3.12
N TYR A 48 -14.86 -11.27 2.62
CA TYR A 48 -15.45 -9.94 2.67
C TYR A 48 -15.56 -9.45 4.12
N GLN A 49 -15.21 -8.20 4.33
CA GLN A 49 -15.22 -7.57 5.66
C GLN A 49 -16.61 -7.55 6.31
N THR A 50 -17.68 -7.60 5.52
CA THR A 50 -19.07 -7.72 6.02
C THR A 50 -19.37 -9.11 6.57
N SER A 51 -18.69 -10.16 6.09
CA SER A 51 -18.86 -11.52 6.57
C SER A 51 -18.13 -11.78 7.89
N THR A 52 -17.17 -10.94 8.22
CA THR A 52 -16.32 -11.06 9.42
C THR A 52 -16.55 -9.92 10.42
N ASP A 53 -17.55 -9.05 10.18
CA ASP A 53 -17.83 -7.84 10.96
C ASP A 53 -16.60 -6.89 11.12
N THR A 54 -15.71 -6.89 10.12
CA THR A 54 -14.52 -6.02 10.08
C THR A 54 -14.70 -4.79 9.16
N HIS A 55 -15.97 -4.49 8.77
CA HIS A 55 -16.31 -3.36 7.90
C HIS A 55 -16.29 -1.98 8.60
N PRO A 56 -16.56 -1.84 9.93
CA PRO A 56 -16.38 -0.56 10.61
C PRO A 56 -14.91 -0.25 10.80
N MET A 57 -14.54 1.04 10.84
CA MET A 57 -13.17 1.45 11.20
C MET A 57 -12.92 1.18 12.69
N ARG A 58 -12.17 0.14 12.98
CA ARG A 58 -11.84 -0.34 14.34
C ARG A 58 -10.36 -0.20 14.70
N SER A 59 -9.46 -0.05 13.72
CA SER A 59 -8.02 -0.04 13.94
C SER A 59 -7.53 1.06 14.90
N HIS A 60 -8.32 2.13 15.04
CA HIS A 60 -8.06 3.23 15.97
C HIS A 60 -8.96 3.18 17.23
N ARG A 61 -9.65 2.08 17.43
CA ARG A 61 -10.57 1.86 18.55
C ARG A 61 -10.03 0.77 19.44
N ASN A 62 -10.38 0.86 20.70
CA ASN A 62 -9.96 -0.09 21.73
C ASN A 62 -11.16 -0.96 22.13
N ASP A 63 -11.75 -1.65 21.17
CA ASP A 63 -12.96 -2.45 21.37
C ASP A 63 -12.72 -3.96 21.43
N ASP A 64 -11.45 -4.38 21.43
CA ASP A 64 -10.99 -5.78 21.55
C ASP A 64 -11.71 -6.76 20.60
N PHE A 65 -12.17 -6.26 19.44
CA PHE A 65 -12.90 -7.08 18.48
C PHE A 65 -12.03 -8.23 17.95
N ARG A 66 -12.55 -9.45 18.00
CA ARG A 66 -11.90 -10.67 17.52
C ARG A 66 -12.61 -11.24 16.31
N LEU A 67 -11.84 -11.89 15.45
CA LEU A 67 -12.40 -12.61 14.31
C LEU A 67 -13.32 -13.76 14.77
N PRO A 68 -14.33 -14.13 13.99
CA PRO A 68 -15.14 -15.32 14.24
C PRO A 68 -14.27 -16.57 14.37
N GLU A 69 -14.74 -17.55 15.14
CA GLU A 69 -14.06 -18.83 15.31
C GLU A 69 -13.70 -19.49 13.97
N GLY A 70 -12.48 -19.98 13.85
CA GLY A 70 -11.96 -20.62 12.64
C GLY A 70 -11.48 -19.66 11.55
N VAL A 71 -11.77 -18.36 11.66
CA VAL A 71 -11.25 -17.34 10.74
C VAL A 71 -9.87 -16.90 11.21
N ARG A 72 -8.86 -17.06 10.35
CA ARG A 72 -7.47 -16.78 10.68
C ARG A 72 -6.80 -15.94 9.59
N PRO A 73 -5.90 -15.01 9.93
CA PRO A 73 -5.09 -14.29 8.97
C PRO A 73 -4.25 -15.21 8.10
N VAL A 74 -4.05 -14.82 6.84
CA VAL A 74 -3.22 -15.57 5.86
C VAL A 74 -1.81 -15.82 6.38
N THR A 75 -1.22 -14.89 7.12
CA THR A 75 0.12 -15.04 7.71
C THR A 75 0.20 -16.18 8.73
N HIS A 76 -0.87 -16.43 9.49
CA HIS A 76 -0.92 -17.58 10.40
C HIS A 76 -0.95 -18.91 9.64
N ARG A 77 -1.70 -18.96 8.53
CA ARG A 77 -1.75 -20.15 7.66
C ARG A 77 -0.42 -20.40 6.95
N LEU A 78 0.22 -19.33 6.49
CA LEU A 78 1.53 -19.40 5.85
C LEU A 78 2.61 -19.86 6.84
N ARG A 79 2.59 -19.39 8.08
CA ARG A 79 3.51 -19.88 9.13
C ARG A 79 3.31 -21.37 9.44
N ASP A 80 2.06 -21.83 9.52
CA ASP A 80 1.76 -23.26 9.66
C ASP A 80 2.33 -24.11 8.50
N ALA A 81 2.45 -23.48 7.31
CA ALA A 81 3.08 -24.08 6.12
C ALA A 81 4.61 -23.86 6.05
N GLY A 82 5.24 -23.29 7.08
CA GLY A 82 6.68 -23.09 7.18
C GLY A 82 7.22 -21.78 6.61
N TYR A 83 6.35 -20.85 6.20
CA TYR A 83 6.78 -19.54 5.73
C TYR A 83 7.21 -18.61 6.85
N TYR A 84 8.19 -17.75 6.55
CA TYR A 84 8.53 -16.59 7.36
C TYR A 84 7.69 -15.40 6.91
N CYS A 85 6.97 -14.73 7.83
CA CYS A 85 6.10 -13.61 7.50
C CYS A 85 6.70 -12.29 7.98
N ALA A 86 6.92 -11.35 7.07
CA ALA A 86 7.59 -10.08 7.31
C ALA A 86 6.75 -8.85 6.91
N ASN A 87 6.93 -7.74 7.62
CA ASN A 87 6.40 -6.42 7.28
C ASN A 87 7.56 -5.45 7.12
N LEU A 88 8.08 -5.33 5.89
CA LEU A 88 9.32 -4.65 5.62
C LEU A 88 9.17 -3.13 5.68
N LYS A 89 10.13 -2.49 6.34
CA LYS A 89 10.32 -1.04 6.37
C LYS A 89 11.58 -0.63 5.64
N THR A 90 12.62 -1.46 5.73
CA THR A 90 13.93 -1.18 5.13
C THR A 90 14.43 -2.30 4.24
N LEU A 91 15.25 -1.96 3.27
CA LEU A 91 15.90 -2.85 2.32
C LEU A 91 17.25 -2.25 1.97
N ASP A 92 18.34 -2.92 2.36
CA ASP A 92 19.72 -2.43 2.18
C ASP A 92 19.94 -1.01 2.73
N GLY A 93 19.36 -0.71 3.90
CA GLY A 93 19.43 0.60 4.52
C GLY A 93 18.55 1.67 3.88
N ARG A 94 17.82 1.34 2.80
CA ARG A 94 16.85 2.23 2.15
C ARG A 94 15.47 1.99 2.74
N GLU A 95 14.75 3.05 3.05
CA GLU A 95 13.37 2.98 3.50
C GLU A 95 12.44 2.62 2.33
N VAL A 96 11.70 1.52 2.45
CA VAL A 96 10.77 1.03 1.43
C VAL A 96 9.32 1.00 1.89
N GLY A 97 9.07 0.97 3.20
CA GLY A 97 7.72 0.86 3.73
C GLY A 97 7.54 1.43 5.13
N THR A 98 6.30 1.65 5.53
CA THR A 98 5.93 2.21 6.84
C THR A 98 5.77 1.16 7.93
N GLY A 99 5.69 -0.12 7.58
CA GLY A 99 5.34 -1.18 8.51
C GLY A 99 3.87 -1.15 8.96
N LYS A 100 2.99 -0.42 8.27
CA LYS A 100 1.57 -0.30 8.62
C LYS A 100 0.91 -1.67 8.73
N LEU A 101 0.23 -1.93 9.83
CA LEU A 101 -0.59 -3.12 10.05
C LEU A 101 -2.07 -2.83 9.85
N ASP A 102 -2.66 -1.95 10.63
CA ASP A 102 -3.99 -1.34 10.47
C ASP A 102 -5.10 -2.38 10.17
N LEU A 103 -5.33 -3.28 11.12
CA LEU A 103 -6.37 -4.30 11.04
C LEU A 103 -7.54 -3.98 11.98
N ASN A 104 -8.75 -4.38 11.58
CA ASN A 104 -9.98 -4.17 12.34
C ASN A 104 -10.29 -5.29 13.35
N PHE A 105 -9.26 -6.01 13.77
CA PHE A 105 -9.41 -7.09 14.75
C PHE A 105 -8.12 -7.25 15.57
N VAL A 106 -8.27 -7.78 16.76
CA VAL A 106 -7.15 -8.15 17.64
C VAL A 106 -6.71 -9.58 17.32
N ASN A 107 -5.39 -9.78 17.24
CA ASN A 107 -4.81 -11.10 17.00
C ASN A 107 -4.29 -11.69 18.30
N GLU A 108 -4.53 -12.97 18.52
CA GLU A 108 -4.00 -13.72 19.65
C GLU A 108 -2.50 -14.01 19.53
N SER A 109 -2.00 -14.01 18.31
CA SER A 109 -0.57 -14.16 18.01
C SER A 109 -0.12 -13.12 16.98
N PRO A 110 1.16 -12.76 16.92
CA PRO A 110 1.66 -11.75 15.99
C PRO A 110 1.33 -12.05 14.54
N ILE A 111 0.99 -11.02 13.76
CA ILE A 111 0.76 -11.14 12.31
C ILE A 111 2.06 -11.44 11.58
N TYR A 112 3.16 -10.82 12.00
CA TYR A 112 4.50 -10.96 11.43
C TYR A 112 5.51 -11.42 12.49
N GLU A 113 6.63 -11.94 12.04
CA GLU A 113 7.73 -12.32 12.94
C GLU A 113 8.33 -11.08 13.61
N ALA A 114 8.80 -11.23 14.84
CA ALA A 114 9.49 -10.16 15.56
C ALA A 114 10.81 -9.80 14.86
N GLY A 115 11.08 -8.49 14.67
CA GLY A 115 12.28 -8.02 14.01
C GLY A 115 12.30 -8.28 12.49
N SER A 116 11.15 -8.53 11.87
CA SER A 116 11.01 -8.80 10.43
C SER A 116 10.77 -7.54 9.60
N ASP A 117 11.32 -6.41 10.00
CA ASP A 117 11.12 -5.12 9.34
C ASP A 117 12.26 -4.71 8.39
N ASP A 118 13.33 -5.48 8.32
CA ASP A 118 14.43 -5.29 7.39
C ASP A 118 14.61 -6.51 6.46
N TRP A 119 14.97 -6.27 5.21
CA TRP A 119 15.20 -7.32 4.21
C TRP A 119 16.27 -8.32 4.63
N SER A 120 17.32 -7.85 5.31
CA SER A 120 18.41 -8.70 5.80
C SER A 120 17.97 -9.73 6.84
N SER A 121 16.79 -9.50 7.46
CA SER A 121 16.19 -10.43 8.43
C SER A 121 15.49 -11.62 7.78
N LEU A 122 15.27 -11.58 6.45
CA LEU A 122 14.57 -12.66 5.74
C LEU A 122 15.46 -13.92 5.67
N PRO A 123 14.92 -15.09 6.02
CA PRO A 123 15.64 -16.34 5.94
C PRO A 123 15.91 -16.73 4.47
N ARG A 124 17.05 -17.38 4.24
CA ARG A 124 17.41 -17.91 2.92
C ARG A 124 17.16 -19.42 2.78
N ASP A 125 16.81 -20.08 3.86
CA ASP A 125 16.63 -21.54 3.99
C ASP A 125 15.17 -21.99 3.94
N ARG A 126 14.24 -21.04 3.94
CA ARG A 126 12.79 -21.30 3.88
C ARG A 126 12.06 -20.21 3.11
N PRO A 127 10.84 -20.50 2.59
CA PRO A 127 10.05 -19.50 1.89
C PRO A 127 9.62 -18.37 2.84
N PHE A 128 9.41 -17.18 2.28
CA PHE A 128 8.93 -16.03 3.03
C PHE A 128 7.71 -15.40 2.36
N PHE A 129 6.93 -14.70 3.15
CA PHE A 129 5.87 -13.80 2.73
C PHE A 129 6.17 -12.42 3.29
N ALA A 130 6.50 -11.48 2.43
CA ALA A 130 6.85 -10.13 2.83
C ALA A 130 5.83 -9.11 2.30
N VAL A 131 5.45 -8.16 3.15
CA VAL A 131 4.57 -7.05 2.82
C VAL A 131 5.37 -5.75 2.91
N VAL A 132 5.21 -4.90 1.91
CA VAL A 132 5.73 -3.53 1.89
C VAL A 132 4.55 -2.57 1.80
N ASN A 133 4.48 -1.59 2.71
CA ASN A 133 3.42 -0.60 2.75
C ASN A 133 3.98 0.75 2.35
N ALA A 134 3.85 1.11 1.08
CA ALA A 134 4.30 2.40 0.57
C ALA A 134 3.44 3.55 1.11
N LEU A 135 4.08 4.64 1.53
CA LEU A 135 3.40 5.81 2.10
C LEU A 135 2.78 6.68 1.00
N GLU A 136 3.32 6.65 -0.19
CA GLU A 136 2.97 7.53 -1.30
C GLU A 136 1.50 7.41 -1.74
N SER A 137 0.85 6.30 -1.40
CA SER A 137 -0.58 6.06 -1.69
C SER A 137 -1.53 6.45 -0.55
N GLU A 138 -1.03 7.01 0.54
CA GLU A 138 -1.83 7.34 1.72
C GLU A 138 -2.41 8.76 1.61
N TYR A 139 -3.74 8.91 1.83
CA TYR A 139 -4.46 10.18 1.69
C TYR A 139 -4.04 11.26 2.71
N ASP A 140 -3.64 10.88 3.92
CA ASP A 140 -3.19 11.82 4.97
C ASP A 140 -2.03 12.72 4.56
N ILE A 141 -1.37 12.36 3.45
CA ILE A 141 -0.32 13.17 2.83
C ILE A 141 -0.89 14.45 2.20
N TYR A 142 -2.19 14.44 1.87
CA TYR A 142 -2.87 15.52 1.15
C TYR A 142 -3.65 16.48 2.07
N ASP A 143 -3.75 16.20 3.38
CA ASP A 143 -4.43 17.11 4.30
C ASP A 143 -3.67 18.43 4.36
N ARG A 144 -4.35 19.54 4.03
CA ARG A 144 -3.79 20.90 4.04
C ARG A 144 -3.29 21.35 5.40
N GLN A 145 -3.80 20.78 6.49
CA GLN A 145 -3.31 21.06 7.84
C GLN A 145 -2.02 20.28 8.13
N SER A 146 -1.81 19.16 7.47
CA SER A 146 -0.61 18.34 7.59
C SER A 146 0.56 18.82 6.71
N TRP A 147 0.38 19.85 5.89
CA TRP A 147 1.45 20.46 5.06
C TRP A 147 2.69 20.87 5.85
N LYS A 148 2.55 21.07 7.16
CA LYS A 148 3.67 21.27 8.08
C LYS A 148 4.22 19.97 8.69
N HIS A 149 3.68 18.81 8.29
CA HIS A 149 4.15 17.55 8.82
C HIS A 149 5.39 17.09 8.04
N PRO A 150 6.49 16.66 8.69
CA PRO A 150 7.70 16.17 8.02
C PRO A 150 7.46 15.07 6.97
N ARG A 151 6.36 14.34 7.11
CA ARG A 151 5.94 13.31 6.14
C ARG A 151 5.54 13.85 4.77
N VAL A 152 5.02 15.09 4.70
CA VAL A 152 4.61 15.71 3.43
C VAL A 152 5.81 16.15 2.60
N GLU A 153 6.84 16.72 3.26
CA GLU A 153 8.12 17.03 2.61
C GLU A 153 8.76 15.77 2.03
N TRP A 154 8.53 14.64 2.69
CA TRP A 154 9.11 13.37 2.31
C TRP A 154 8.55 12.78 1.01
N VAL A 155 7.27 12.91 0.73
CA VAL A 155 6.61 12.38 -0.48
C VAL A 155 6.70 13.35 -1.66
N GLY A 156 6.59 14.64 -1.39
CA GLY A 156 6.52 15.69 -2.42
C GLY A 156 7.85 16.10 -3.03
N GLU A 157 8.98 15.92 -2.33
CA GLU A 157 10.26 16.53 -2.70
C GLU A 157 11.37 15.54 -3.08
N ARG A 158 11.18 14.23 -2.87
CA ARG A 158 12.23 13.25 -3.16
C ARG A 158 12.25 12.82 -4.62
N GLU A 159 13.34 13.15 -5.29
CA GLU A 159 14.02 12.49 -6.42
C GLU A 159 13.18 11.83 -7.54
N HIS A 160 11.88 12.02 -7.62
CA HIS A 160 11.09 11.59 -8.77
C HIS A 160 10.73 12.79 -9.64
N GLU A 161 10.73 12.57 -10.92
CA GLU A 161 10.34 13.56 -11.91
C GLU A 161 8.85 13.89 -11.74
N LYS A 162 8.54 15.13 -11.37
CA LYS A 162 7.16 15.63 -11.29
C LYS A 162 6.68 16.01 -12.68
N ILE A 163 6.07 15.05 -13.37
CA ILE A 163 5.59 15.26 -14.74
C ILE A 163 4.13 15.72 -14.80
N ALA A 164 3.34 15.42 -13.78
CA ALA A 164 1.96 15.92 -13.69
C ALA A 164 1.95 17.34 -13.15
N THR A 165 1.27 18.24 -13.86
CA THR A 165 1.04 19.63 -13.47
C THR A 165 -0.45 19.97 -13.60
N PRO A 166 -0.97 21.00 -12.89
CA PRO A 166 -2.38 21.39 -13.03
C PRO A 166 -2.82 21.68 -14.45
N GLU A 167 -1.87 22.09 -15.33
CA GLU A 167 -2.13 22.45 -16.73
C GLU A 167 -2.27 21.23 -17.63
N ASN A 168 -1.55 20.13 -17.31
CA ASN A 168 -1.48 18.96 -18.17
C ASN A 168 -2.33 17.78 -17.70
N VAL A 169 -2.96 17.85 -16.52
CA VAL A 169 -3.83 16.79 -16.02
C VAL A 169 -5.30 17.05 -16.35
N THR A 170 -6.05 15.96 -16.50
CA THR A 170 -7.51 15.97 -16.61
C THR A 170 -8.08 15.17 -15.44
N PRO A 171 -8.78 15.82 -14.49
CA PRO A 171 -9.44 15.09 -13.42
C PRO A 171 -10.48 14.09 -13.93
N PRO A 172 -10.74 13.00 -13.22
CA PRO A 172 -11.81 12.06 -13.58
C PRO A 172 -13.18 12.77 -13.71
N PRO A 173 -14.08 12.26 -14.56
CA PRO A 173 -15.33 12.94 -14.91
C PRO A 173 -16.32 13.11 -13.75
N TYR A 174 -16.09 12.42 -12.63
CA TYR A 174 -16.87 12.57 -11.41
C TYR A 174 -16.35 13.69 -10.48
N TYR A 175 -15.24 14.33 -10.82
CA TYR A 175 -14.75 15.54 -10.16
C TYR A 175 -15.02 16.79 -11.01
N PRO A 176 -15.35 17.94 -10.40
CA PRO A 176 -15.44 19.19 -11.15
C PRO A 176 -14.05 19.63 -11.61
N ASP A 177 -13.96 20.07 -12.87
CA ASP A 177 -12.72 20.61 -13.40
C ASP A 177 -12.50 22.04 -12.86
N ARG A 178 -11.72 22.14 -11.79
CA ARG A 178 -11.38 23.37 -11.08
C ARG A 178 -9.88 23.42 -10.81
N PRO A 179 -9.26 24.61 -10.68
CA PRO A 179 -7.83 24.76 -10.44
C PRO A 179 -7.34 23.92 -9.24
N LEU A 180 -8.07 23.97 -8.12
CA LEU A 180 -7.74 23.19 -6.92
C LEU A 180 -7.77 21.68 -7.17
N VAL A 181 -8.78 21.19 -7.92
CA VAL A 181 -8.91 19.75 -8.22
C VAL A 181 -7.79 19.30 -9.14
N ARG A 182 -7.41 20.12 -10.12
CA ARG A 182 -6.25 19.84 -10.98
C ARG A 182 -4.95 19.81 -10.20
N GLU A 183 -4.76 20.71 -9.25
CA GLU A 183 -3.58 20.72 -8.36
C GLU A 183 -3.50 19.43 -7.54
N GLU A 184 -4.59 19.04 -6.89
CA GLU A 184 -4.64 17.81 -6.09
C GLU A 184 -4.46 16.55 -6.98
N TRP A 185 -5.05 16.55 -8.18
CA TRP A 185 -4.90 15.44 -9.11
C TRP A 185 -3.46 15.30 -9.63
N ALA A 186 -2.78 16.39 -9.93
CA ALA A 186 -1.38 16.40 -10.31
C ALA A 186 -0.48 15.87 -9.18
N ARG A 187 -0.73 16.26 -7.94
CA ARG A 187 -0.02 15.74 -6.77
C ARG A 187 -0.21 14.23 -6.62
N TYR A 188 -1.44 13.77 -6.75
CA TYR A 188 -1.75 12.34 -6.69
C TYR A 188 -0.99 11.55 -7.75
N LEU A 189 -0.99 11.96 -9.02
CA LEU A 189 -0.25 11.28 -10.09
C LEU A 189 1.27 11.29 -9.86
N ASN A 190 1.81 12.38 -9.36
CA ASN A 190 3.22 12.45 -8.97
C ASN A 190 3.54 11.50 -7.80
N SER A 191 2.64 11.34 -6.84
CA SER A 191 2.81 10.36 -5.75
C SER A 191 2.78 8.92 -6.26
N VAL A 192 1.95 8.60 -7.25
CA VAL A 192 1.96 7.29 -7.91
C VAL A 192 3.32 7.02 -8.57
N SER A 193 3.92 8.02 -9.20
CA SER A 193 5.27 7.91 -9.76
C SER A 193 6.34 7.73 -8.67
N GLY A 194 6.17 8.38 -7.52
CA GLY A 194 7.03 8.16 -6.34
C GLY A 194 6.93 6.74 -5.77
N MET A 195 5.72 6.19 -5.71
CA MET A 195 5.47 4.81 -5.30
C MET A 195 6.18 3.82 -6.22
N ASP A 196 6.16 4.04 -7.54
CA ASP A 196 6.85 3.19 -8.51
C ASP A 196 8.35 3.09 -8.26
N LYS A 197 9.01 4.18 -7.87
CA LYS A 197 10.42 4.16 -7.49
C LYS A 197 10.71 3.26 -6.28
N ARG A 198 9.85 3.29 -5.26
CA ARG A 198 9.98 2.35 -4.13
C ARG A 198 9.81 0.91 -4.56
N PHE A 199 8.84 0.69 -5.44
CA PHE A 199 8.60 -0.62 -6.02
C PHE A 199 9.84 -1.11 -6.79
N GLY A 200 10.51 -0.23 -7.54
CA GLY A 200 11.77 -0.52 -8.22
C GLY A 200 12.84 -1.01 -7.25
N ILE A 201 13.00 -0.34 -6.09
CA ILE A 201 13.96 -0.77 -5.06
C ILE A 201 13.66 -2.21 -4.59
N VAL A 202 12.39 -2.56 -4.43
CA VAL A 202 12.01 -3.92 -4.03
C VAL A 202 12.32 -4.93 -5.13
N LEU A 203 11.98 -4.62 -6.40
CA LEU A 203 12.22 -5.51 -7.53
C LEU A 203 13.71 -5.76 -7.81
N GLU A 204 14.58 -4.77 -7.61
CA GLU A 204 16.03 -4.91 -7.77
C GLU A 204 16.64 -5.94 -6.82
N ASN A 205 15.94 -6.34 -5.77
CA ASN A 205 16.42 -7.21 -4.71
C ASN A 205 15.73 -8.60 -4.67
N LEU A 206 14.78 -8.81 -5.57
CA LEU A 206 14.13 -10.12 -5.76
C LEU A 206 14.88 -10.98 -6.76
#